data_a05c302bb53f194b7843cec3937652b2
#
_entry.id   a05c302bb53f194b7843cec3937652b2
#
_cell.length_a   1.000
_cell.length_b   1.000
_cell.length_c   1.000
_cell.angle_alpha   90.00
_cell.angle_beta   90.00
_cell.angle_gamma   90.00
#
_symmetry.space_group_name_H-M   'P 1'
#
loop_
_entity.id
_entity.type
_entity.pdbx_description
1 polymer ?
#
loop_
_entity_poly.entity_id
_entity_poly.type
_entity_poly.pdbx_seq_one_letter_code
_entity_poly.pdbx_strand_id
1 'polypeptide(L)'
;MLALRKIAPTKAGVVLQEITEPECGPEDILLQVMCVGICGSDLHIWRDEKEHREPVTMGHEYSGLVVEAGSQCKRIKAGDKVCGDLETMNGRVGTHVDGAYAKYVVIPEALAHKLPDNVSYEEGAMVELVTCMSHDLMYRSRIKPADFVVVLGPGPIGLTLTQLAKLWSPRFVMTTGLKTDVIRLDMAKQLGADLTWFSEDDPVKKVMELTDGRGADLIIDATGGEDGITQAVKMARMGGWVTVVGLWGHNIKVNLDMISYHSLTVRGGWGWAGMESDSQAVRMAAGFESWEEALKILALGKIDVTKMITKKIVLDEWHQAYLDLEAKKEIKVMVYPNPDKYFPK
;
A
#
# COMPACT_ATOMS: atom_id res chain seq x y z
N MET A 1 -27.25 6.65 -2.15
CA MET A 1 -26.39 5.52 -1.73
C MET A 1 -25.60 5.87 -0.48
N LEU A 2 -25.37 4.87 0.40
CA LEU A 2 -24.56 5.06 1.60
C LEU A 2 -23.07 5.23 1.23
N ALA A 3 -22.37 6.16 1.89
CA ALA A 3 -20.95 6.42 1.70
C ALA A 3 -20.28 6.78 3.04
N LEU A 4 -19.02 6.37 3.22
CA LEU A 4 -18.18 6.79 4.34
C LEU A 4 -17.44 8.06 3.94
N ARG A 5 -17.73 9.16 4.63
CA ARG A 5 -17.24 10.48 4.25
C ARG A 5 -16.52 11.20 5.37
N LYS A 6 -15.48 11.94 5.02
CA LYS A 6 -14.88 12.99 5.85
C LYS A 6 -15.59 14.30 5.55
N ILE A 7 -16.30 14.85 6.55
CA ILE A 7 -17.15 16.04 6.40
C ILE A 7 -16.73 17.23 7.28
N ALA A 8 -15.78 17.02 8.18
CA ALA A 8 -15.24 18.05 9.06
C ALA A 8 -13.80 17.70 9.53
N PRO A 9 -12.95 18.71 9.85
CA PRO A 9 -11.55 18.52 10.23
C PRO A 9 -11.43 18.04 11.69
N THR A 10 -12.05 16.91 11.99
CA THR A 10 -12.00 16.27 13.32
C THR A 10 -12.13 14.76 13.17
N LYS A 11 -11.69 14.00 14.17
CA LYS A 11 -11.87 12.54 14.20
C LYS A 11 -13.36 12.14 14.09
N ALA A 12 -14.26 12.92 14.71
CA ALA A 12 -15.71 12.73 14.62
C ALA A 12 -16.30 13.15 13.26
N GLY A 13 -15.50 13.80 12.41
CA GLY A 13 -15.90 14.22 11.07
C GLY A 13 -15.96 13.11 10.02
N VAL A 14 -15.61 11.86 10.37
CA VAL A 14 -15.82 10.70 9.50
C VAL A 14 -17.14 10.05 9.87
N VAL A 15 -18.09 10.05 8.91
CA VAL A 15 -19.46 9.58 9.12
C VAL A 15 -19.97 8.78 7.93
N LEU A 16 -20.92 7.88 8.19
CA LEU A 16 -21.75 7.29 7.15
C LEU A 16 -22.87 8.27 6.79
N GLN A 17 -23.01 8.55 5.50
CA GLN A 17 -24.00 9.50 4.98
C GLN A 17 -24.64 8.99 3.71
N GLU A 18 -25.94 9.17 3.56
CA GLU A 18 -26.62 9.01 2.27
C GLU A 18 -26.24 10.15 1.34
N ILE A 19 -25.80 9.80 0.13
CA ILE A 19 -25.47 10.73 -0.95
C ILE A 19 -26.16 10.31 -2.24
N THR A 20 -26.29 11.26 -3.18
CA THR A 20 -26.76 10.97 -4.54
C THR A 20 -25.74 10.04 -5.24
N GLU A 21 -26.24 9.08 -6.01
CA GLU A 21 -25.37 8.27 -6.87
C GLU A 21 -24.69 9.16 -7.92
N PRO A 22 -23.40 8.98 -8.20
CA PRO A 22 -22.70 9.84 -9.13
C PRO A 22 -23.15 9.56 -10.58
N GLU A 23 -23.13 10.60 -11.42
CA GLU A 23 -23.41 10.50 -12.86
C GLU A 23 -22.12 10.24 -13.64
N CYS A 24 -22.20 9.38 -14.66
CA CYS A 24 -21.08 9.06 -15.54
C CYS A 24 -20.89 10.15 -16.58
N GLY A 25 -19.74 10.82 -16.55
CA GLY A 25 -19.36 11.80 -17.59
C GLY A 25 -18.92 11.15 -18.90
N PRO A 26 -18.78 11.96 -19.97
CA PRO A 26 -18.43 11.40 -21.31
C PRO A 26 -17.07 10.69 -21.36
N GLU A 27 -16.09 11.09 -20.56
CA GLU A 27 -14.73 10.50 -20.49
C GLU A 27 -14.54 9.61 -19.25
N ASP A 28 -15.61 9.39 -18.46
CA ASP A 28 -15.57 8.69 -17.19
C ASP A 28 -16.14 7.27 -17.33
N ILE A 29 -15.88 6.48 -16.31
CA ILE A 29 -16.56 5.21 -16.07
C ILE A 29 -17.26 5.24 -14.71
N LEU A 30 -18.45 4.66 -14.64
CA LEU A 30 -19.16 4.38 -13.40
C LEU A 30 -18.80 2.95 -12.96
N LEU A 31 -18.15 2.85 -11.84
CA LEU A 31 -17.70 1.60 -11.27
C LEU A 31 -18.62 1.20 -10.12
N GLN A 32 -19.22 0.02 -10.20
CA GLN A 32 -19.78 -0.65 -9.04
C GLN A 32 -18.63 -1.21 -8.21
N VAL A 33 -18.39 -0.63 -7.05
CA VAL A 33 -17.29 -1.01 -6.16
C VAL A 33 -17.56 -2.41 -5.61
N MET A 34 -16.63 -3.33 -5.83
CA MET A 34 -16.74 -4.68 -5.35
C MET A 34 -16.08 -4.83 -3.99
N CYS A 35 -14.90 -4.27 -3.80
CA CYS A 35 -14.23 -4.17 -2.50
C CYS A 35 -13.23 -3.01 -2.46
N VAL A 36 -12.92 -2.57 -1.25
CA VAL A 36 -11.97 -1.48 -0.96
C VAL A 36 -11.09 -1.89 0.21
N GLY A 37 -9.78 -1.80 0.06
CA GLY A 37 -8.81 -1.97 1.15
C GLY A 37 -8.77 -0.74 2.06
N ILE A 38 -8.66 -0.96 3.38
CA ILE A 38 -8.34 0.14 4.30
C ILE A 38 -6.83 0.35 4.29
N CYS A 39 -6.40 1.56 3.91
CA CYS A 39 -5.01 2.00 3.95
C CYS A 39 -4.66 2.67 5.29
N GLY A 40 -3.39 2.65 5.68
CA GLY A 40 -2.91 3.45 6.81
C GLY A 40 -3.18 4.94 6.66
N SER A 41 -3.19 5.45 5.43
CA SER A 41 -3.50 6.85 5.14
C SER A 41 -4.96 7.22 5.43
N ASP A 42 -5.90 6.27 5.38
CA ASP A 42 -7.30 6.52 5.79
C ASP A 42 -7.40 6.77 7.29
N LEU A 43 -6.57 6.08 8.10
CA LEU A 43 -6.48 6.33 9.54
C LEU A 43 -5.92 7.73 9.84
N HIS A 44 -4.96 8.21 9.03
CA HIS A 44 -4.43 9.57 9.14
C HIS A 44 -5.49 10.63 8.78
N ILE A 45 -6.30 10.40 7.73
CA ILE A 45 -7.44 11.27 7.38
C ILE A 45 -8.48 11.25 8.52
N TRP A 46 -8.80 10.06 9.05
CA TRP A 46 -9.72 9.94 10.18
C TRP A 46 -9.27 10.74 11.40
N ARG A 47 -7.97 10.69 11.75
CA ARG A 47 -7.37 11.43 12.87
C ARG A 47 -7.15 12.92 12.59
N ASP A 48 -7.40 13.37 11.36
CA ASP A 48 -7.14 14.73 10.89
C ASP A 48 -5.65 15.12 10.89
N GLU A 49 -4.81 14.14 10.57
CA GLU A 49 -3.35 14.26 10.51
C GLU A 49 -2.82 14.44 9.07
N LYS A 50 -3.68 14.29 8.06
CA LYS A 50 -3.33 14.38 6.64
C LYS A 50 -4.25 15.37 5.94
N GLU A 51 -3.69 16.21 5.08
CA GLU A 51 -4.46 17.12 4.23
C GLU A 51 -5.47 16.36 3.38
N HIS A 52 -6.68 16.88 3.32
CA HIS A 52 -7.82 16.33 2.58
C HIS A 52 -8.83 17.42 2.27
N ARG A 53 -9.68 17.16 1.27
CA ARG A 53 -10.85 18.01 0.98
C ARG A 53 -12.02 17.61 1.89
N GLU A 54 -12.89 18.56 2.16
CA GLU A 54 -14.16 18.36 2.88
C GLU A 54 -15.32 19.01 2.12
N PRO A 55 -16.43 18.31 1.93
CA PRO A 55 -16.65 16.90 2.20
C PRO A 55 -16.02 16.00 1.12
N VAL A 56 -15.52 14.82 1.48
CA VAL A 56 -15.01 13.83 0.55
C VAL A 56 -15.39 12.40 0.96
N THR A 57 -15.81 11.58 0.00
CA THR A 57 -15.93 10.13 0.20
C THR A 57 -14.53 9.53 0.24
N MET A 58 -14.20 8.78 1.28
CA MET A 58 -12.88 8.18 1.48
C MET A 58 -12.71 6.89 0.66
N GLY A 59 -11.52 6.26 0.76
CA GLY A 59 -11.20 4.97 0.15
C GLY A 59 -10.58 5.10 -1.25
N HIS A 60 -9.35 4.57 -1.39
CA HIS A 60 -8.55 4.71 -2.61
C HIS A 60 -7.89 3.41 -3.09
N GLU A 61 -7.95 2.34 -2.31
CA GLU A 61 -7.48 1.02 -2.70
C GLU A 61 -8.69 0.16 -3.12
N TYR A 62 -9.10 0.22 -4.39
CA TYR A 62 -10.40 -0.34 -4.80
C TYR A 62 -10.35 -1.08 -6.13
N SER A 63 -11.33 -1.97 -6.29
CA SER A 63 -11.64 -2.63 -7.54
C SER A 63 -13.14 -2.82 -7.70
N GLY A 64 -13.58 -3.01 -8.93
CA GLY A 64 -15.01 -3.15 -9.19
C GLY A 64 -15.37 -3.56 -10.61
N LEU A 65 -16.66 -3.60 -10.85
CA LEU A 65 -17.27 -3.89 -12.13
C LEU A 65 -17.73 -2.58 -12.79
N VAL A 66 -17.31 -2.34 -14.01
CA VAL A 66 -17.80 -1.20 -14.80
C VAL A 66 -19.25 -1.44 -15.16
N VAL A 67 -20.15 -0.57 -14.71
CA VAL A 67 -21.59 -0.63 -15.02
C VAL A 67 -21.98 0.33 -16.14
N GLU A 68 -21.24 1.42 -16.32
CA GLU A 68 -21.42 2.39 -17.38
C GLU A 68 -20.06 2.93 -17.84
N ALA A 69 -19.91 3.19 -19.12
CA ALA A 69 -18.76 3.88 -19.70
C ALA A 69 -19.25 5.05 -20.56
N GLY A 70 -18.67 6.21 -20.34
CA GLY A 70 -19.02 7.44 -21.07
C GLY A 70 -18.79 7.33 -22.58
N SER A 71 -19.47 8.16 -23.33
CA SER A 71 -19.53 8.11 -24.81
C SER A 71 -18.16 8.32 -25.49
N GLN A 72 -17.18 8.88 -24.79
CA GLN A 72 -15.82 9.10 -25.30
C GLN A 72 -14.82 8.04 -24.83
N CYS A 73 -15.21 7.12 -23.95
CA CYS A 73 -14.38 6.00 -23.51
C CYS A 73 -14.06 5.04 -24.65
N LYS A 74 -12.81 4.58 -24.73
CA LYS A 74 -12.31 3.74 -25.85
C LYS A 74 -11.71 2.42 -25.38
N ARG A 75 -11.15 2.37 -24.17
CA ARG A 75 -10.42 1.21 -23.63
C ARG A 75 -11.29 0.34 -22.72
N ILE A 76 -12.17 0.99 -21.98
CA ILE A 76 -12.98 0.37 -20.93
C ILE A 76 -14.45 0.39 -21.36
N LYS A 77 -15.16 -0.69 -21.07
CA LYS A 77 -16.59 -0.82 -21.39
C LYS A 77 -17.36 -1.46 -20.21
N ALA A 78 -18.66 -1.31 -20.22
CA ALA A 78 -19.53 -1.99 -19.27
C ALA A 78 -19.27 -3.52 -19.28
N GLY A 79 -19.17 -4.12 -18.10
CA GLY A 79 -18.80 -5.51 -17.87
C GLY A 79 -17.32 -5.77 -17.65
N ASP A 80 -16.43 -4.81 -17.89
CA ASP A 80 -15.01 -4.95 -17.56
C ASP A 80 -14.79 -4.95 -16.04
N LYS A 81 -13.89 -5.80 -15.56
CA LYS A 81 -13.37 -5.76 -14.19
C LYS A 81 -12.16 -4.83 -14.15
N VAL A 82 -12.15 -3.88 -13.24
CA VAL A 82 -11.08 -2.89 -13.17
C VAL A 82 -10.66 -2.57 -11.73
N CYS A 83 -9.43 -2.10 -11.54
CA CYS A 83 -9.01 -1.29 -10.42
C CYS A 83 -8.74 0.14 -10.88
N GLY A 84 -8.70 1.09 -9.95
CA GLY A 84 -8.49 2.49 -10.28
C GLY A 84 -7.21 3.06 -9.69
N ASP A 85 -6.51 3.89 -10.48
CA ASP A 85 -5.38 4.68 -10.01
C ASP A 85 -5.85 5.76 -9.03
N LEU A 86 -4.92 6.24 -8.24
CA LEU A 86 -5.13 7.24 -7.19
C LEU A 86 -5.03 8.68 -7.70
N GLU A 87 -4.13 8.98 -8.65
CA GLU A 87 -3.82 10.36 -9.08
C GLU A 87 -4.76 10.84 -10.19
N THR A 88 -5.49 11.92 -9.94
CA THR A 88 -6.32 12.63 -10.94
C THR A 88 -5.77 14.02 -11.20
N MET A 89 -6.28 14.71 -12.24
CA MET A 89 -5.95 16.13 -12.48
C MET A 89 -6.42 17.06 -11.34
N ASN A 90 -7.38 16.62 -10.52
CA ASN A 90 -7.98 17.38 -9.43
C ASN A 90 -7.50 16.94 -8.04
N GLY A 91 -6.42 16.15 -7.98
CA GLY A 91 -5.88 15.58 -6.74
C GLY A 91 -6.16 14.08 -6.64
N ARG A 92 -6.15 13.54 -5.42
CA ARG A 92 -6.19 12.10 -5.18
C ARG A 92 -7.58 11.60 -4.84
N VAL A 93 -7.95 10.46 -5.44
CA VAL A 93 -9.16 9.70 -5.11
C VAL A 93 -9.18 9.36 -3.61
N GLY A 94 -10.32 9.51 -2.97
CA GLY A 94 -10.48 9.25 -1.54
C GLY A 94 -9.84 10.28 -0.61
N THR A 95 -9.24 11.34 -1.15
CA THR A 95 -8.59 12.42 -0.39
C THR A 95 -9.04 13.80 -0.85
N HIS A 96 -8.96 14.09 -2.15
CA HIS A 96 -9.32 15.39 -2.75
C HIS A 96 -10.56 15.27 -3.66
N VAL A 97 -10.75 14.12 -4.27
CA VAL A 97 -11.94 13.75 -5.03
C VAL A 97 -12.59 12.53 -4.39
N ASP A 98 -13.91 12.35 -4.61
CA ASP A 98 -14.65 11.26 -3.99
C ASP A 98 -14.05 9.90 -4.33
N GLY A 99 -13.93 9.05 -3.32
CA GLY A 99 -13.35 7.71 -3.37
C GLY A 99 -14.40 6.60 -3.31
N ALA A 100 -13.93 5.40 -2.97
CA ALA A 100 -14.63 4.16 -3.19
C ALA A 100 -15.31 3.55 -1.95
N TYR A 101 -15.30 4.21 -0.78
CA TYR A 101 -16.13 3.74 0.34
C TYR A 101 -17.61 4.11 0.12
N ALA A 102 -18.14 3.67 -1.01
CA ALA A 102 -19.52 3.80 -1.44
C ALA A 102 -19.87 2.69 -2.44
N LYS A 103 -21.17 2.52 -2.72
CA LYS A 103 -21.66 1.55 -3.70
C LYS A 103 -21.09 1.77 -5.10
N TYR A 104 -20.99 3.02 -5.51
CA TYR A 104 -20.47 3.43 -6.81
C TYR A 104 -19.41 4.51 -6.65
N VAL A 105 -18.45 4.53 -7.57
CA VAL A 105 -17.50 5.61 -7.78
C VAL A 105 -17.39 5.92 -9.26
N VAL A 106 -17.26 7.20 -9.61
CA VAL A 106 -16.94 7.65 -10.97
C VAL A 106 -15.47 8.03 -11.01
N ILE A 107 -14.77 7.51 -12.00
CA ILE A 107 -13.38 7.85 -12.28
C ILE A 107 -13.17 8.09 -13.78
N PRO A 108 -12.23 8.97 -14.17
CA PRO A 108 -11.80 9.07 -15.56
C PRO A 108 -11.33 7.71 -16.11
N GLU A 109 -11.68 7.39 -17.36
CA GLU A 109 -11.20 6.16 -18.03
C GLU A 109 -9.67 6.03 -17.95
N ALA A 110 -8.95 7.15 -18.00
CA ALA A 110 -7.48 7.20 -17.95
C ALA A 110 -6.89 6.55 -16.68
N LEU A 111 -7.66 6.52 -15.59
CA LEU A 111 -7.25 5.93 -14.30
C LEU A 111 -7.66 4.45 -14.15
N ALA A 112 -8.37 3.89 -15.10
CA ALA A 112 -8.88 2.54 -15.01
C ALA A 112 -7.92 1.52 -15.63
N HIS A 113 -7.64 0.45 -14.90
CA HIS A 113 -6.79 -0.66 -15.31
C HIS A 113 -7.61 -1.95 -15.30
N LYS A 114 -7.65 -2.66 -16.43
CA LYS A 114 -8.35 -3.95 -16.51
C LYS A 114 -7.66 -4.99 -15.65
N LEU A 115 -8.43 -5.68 -14.83
CA LEU A 115 -7.92 -6.84 -14.11
C LEU A 115 -7.71 -8.00 -15.09
N PRO A 116 -6.54 -8.67 -15.09
CA PRO A 116 -6.38 -9.96 -15.74
C PRO A 116 -7.40 -10.98 -15.26
N ASP A 117 -7.79 -11.93 -16.08
CA ASP A 117 -8.85 -12.91 -15.77
C ASP A 117 -8.60 -13.69 -14.48
N ASN A 118 -7.33 -13.96 -14.18
CA ASN A 118 -6.89 -14.70 -13.01
C ASN A 118 -6.60 -13.80 -11.77
N VAL A 119 -6.89 -12.50 -11.85
CA VAL A 119 -6.77 -11.57 -10.73
C VAL A 119 -8.16 -11.31 -10.16
N SER A 120 -8.33 -11.56 -8.88
CA SER A 120 -9.57 -11.32 -8.14
C SER A 120 -9.82 -9.84 -7.88
N TYR A 121 -11.03 -9.47 -7.47
CA TYR A 121 -11.30 -8.10 -7.04
C TYR A 121 -10.51 -7.72 -5.77
N GLU A 122 -10.29 -8.66 -4.86
CA GLU A 122 -9.50 -8.42 -3.65
C GLU A 122 -8.04 -8.11 -3.99
N GLU A 123 -7.43 -8.88 -4.90
CA GLU A 123 -6.10 -8.56 -5.43
C GLU A 123 -6.11 -7.23 -6.18
N GLY A 124 -7.16 -6.97 -6.99
CA GLY A 124 -7.36 -5.72 -7.70
C GLY A 124 -7.41 -4.49 -6.78
N ALA A 125 -8.07 -4.61 -5.63
CA ALA A 125 -8.10 -3.54 -4.62
C ALA A 125 -6.73 -3.31 -3.96
N MET A 126 -5.83 -4.28 -4.00
CA MET A 126 -4.48 -4.17 -3.43
C MET A 126 -3.40 -3.82 -4.46
N VAL A 127 -3.78 -3.55 -5.71
CA VAL A 127 -2.83 -3.18 -6.78
C VAL A 127 -2.05 -1.91 -6.41
N GLU A 128 -2.69 -0.92 -5.78
CA GLU A 128 -2.01 0.31 -5.36
C GLU A 128 -0.81 0.02 -4.47
N LEU A 129 -1.00 -0.83 -3.46
CA LEU A 129 0.07 -1.26 -2.56
C LEU A 129 1.18 -1.99 -3.32
N VAL A 130 0.83 -2.89 -4.26
CA VAL A 130 1.82 -3.62 -5.06
C VAL A 130 2.56 -2.67 -5.99
N THR A 131 1.89 -1.69 -6.59
CA THR A 131 2.47 -0.66 -7.46
C THR A 131 3.57 0.12 -6.73
N CYS A 132 3.26 0.65 -5.55
CA CYS A 132 4.23 1.39 -4.76
C CYS A 132 5.42 0.52 -4.37
N MET A 133 5.17 -0.68 -3.86
CA MET A 133 6.22 -1.54 -3.33
C MET A 133 7.08 -2.18 -4.41
N SER A 134 6.52 -2.54 -5.56
CA SER A 134 7.32 -3.04 -6.70
C SER A 134 8.23 -1.95 -7.24
N HIS A 135 7.71 -0.72 -7.40
CA HIS A 135 8.52 0.42 -7.85
C HIS A 135 9.67 0.72 -6.88
N ASP A 136 9.40 0.75 -5.58
CA ASP A 136 10.43 1.02 -4.57
C ASP A 136 11.50 -0.07 -4.54
N LEU A 137 11.11 -1.33 -4.68
CA LEU A 137 12.06 -2.44 -4.69
C LEU A 137 12.90 -2.47 -5.98
N MET A 138 12.27 -2.31 -7.15
CA MET A 138 12.92 -2.46 -8.45
C MET A 138 13.82 -1.26 -8.80
N TYR A 139 13.32 -0.06 -8.58
CA TYR A 139 13.97 1.16 -9.09
C TYR A 139 14.70 1.95 -8.02
N ARG A 140 14.34 1.76 -6.73
CA ARG A 140 14.92 2.53 -5.62
C ARG A 140 15.81 1.73 -4.69
N SER A 141 15.64 0.40 -4.62
CA SER A 141 16.37 -0.46 -3.68
C SER A 141 17.55 -1.22 -4.29
N ARG A 142 17.66 -1.29 -5.60
CA ARG A 142 18.72 -2.05 -6.32
C ARG A 142 18.96 -3.46 -5.78
N ILE A 143 17.89 -4.18 -5.46
CA ILE A 143 18.02 -5.58 -5.03
C ILE A 143 18.71 -6.43 -6.10
N LYS A 144 19.57 -7.34 -5.66
CA LYS A 144 20.31 -8.26 -6.52
C LYS A 144 20.12 -9.72 -6.08
N PRO A 145 20.28 -10.69 -7.00
CA PRO A 145 20.39 -12.09 -6.62
C PRO A 145 21.50 -12.28 -5.56
N ALA A 146 21.25 -13.18 -4.62
CA ALA A 146 22.14 -13.50 -3.51
C ALA A 146 22.37 -12.40 -2.45
N ASP A 147 21.67 -11.28 -2.48
CA ASP A 147 21.70 -10.27 -1.42
C ASP A 147 21.13 -10.85 -0.10
N PHE A 148 21.66 -10.36 1.02
CA PHE A 148 21.03 -10.47 2.34
C PHE A 148 20.13 -9.25 2.54
N VAL A 149 18.82 -9.48 2.57
CA VAL A 149 17.80 -8.41 2.63
C VAL A 149 17.15 -8.39 4.02
N VAL A 150 16.97 -7.20 4.57
CA VAL A 150 16.21 -6.99 5.81
C VAL A 150 15.05 -6.05 5.54
N VAL A 151 13.85 -6.46 5.91
CA VAL A 151 12.62 -5.64 5.88
C VAL A 151 12.26 -5.28 7.31
N LEU A 152 12.26 -4.00 7.64
CA LEU A 152 11.88 -3.49 8.96
C LEU A 152 10.42 -3.06 8.94
N GLY A 153 9.62 -3.65 9.83
CA GLY A 153 8.19 -3.39 9.96
C GLY A 153 7.31 -4.35 9.16
N PRO A 154 6.54 -5.25 9.83
CA PRO A 154 5.72 -6.28 9.20
C PRO A 154 4.28 -5.81 8.93
N GLY A 155 4.07 -4.52 8.63
CA GLY A 155 2.80 -3.99 8.14
C GLY A 155 2.52 -4.44 6.70
N PRO A 156 1.35 -4.09 6.11
CA PRO A 156 1.02 -4.46 4.72
C PRO A 156 2.13 -4.09 3.72
N ILE A 157 2.77 -2.94 3.89
CA ILE A 157 3.93 -2.49 3.11
C ILE A 157 5.08 -3.50 3.22
N GLY A 158 5.55 -3.78 4.44
CA GLY A 158 6.68 -4.67 4.67
C GLY A 158 6.40 -6.13 4.28
N LEU A 159 5.17 -6.60 4.48
CA LEU A 159 4.74 -7.94 4.05
C LEU A 159 4.72 -8.08 2.52
N THR A 160 4.30 -7.03 1.81
CA THR A 160 4.36 -7.00 0.34
C THR A 160 5.81 -6.95 -0.14
N LEU A 161 6.67 -6.13 0.48
CA LEU A 161 8.11 -6.07 0.18
C LEU A 161 8.81 -7.40 0.46
N THR A 162 8.44 -8.11 1.53
CA THR A 162 8.96 -9.45 1.85
C THR A 162 8.68 -10.44 0.71
N GLN A 163 7.46 -10.47 0.19
CA GLN A 163 7.09 -11.33 -0.95
C GLN A 163 7.81 -10.91 -2.23
N LEU A 164 7.77 -9.62 -2.56
CA LEU A 164 8.39 -9.08 -3.76
C LEU A 164 9.89 -9.34 -3.76
N ALA A 165 10.59 -9.16 -2.63
CA ALA A 165 12.03 -9.42 -2.53
C ALA A 165 12.38 -10.86 -2.94
N LYS A 166 11.55 -11.85 -2.60
CA LYS A 166 11.79 -13.26 -2.96
C LYS A 166 11.80 -13.50 -4.47
N LEU A 167 11.14 -12.65 -5.28
CA LEU A 167 11.15 -12.75 -6.74
C LEU A 167 12.56 -12.53 -7.34
N TRP A 168 13.42 -11.79 -6.64
CA TRP A 168 14.82 -11.54 -7.05
C TRP A 168 15.81 -12.58 -6.57
N SER A 169 15.34 -13.69 -5.98
CA SER A 169 16.20 -14.78 -5.48
C SER A 169 17.32 -14.29 -4.55
N PRO A 170 17.02 -13.49 -3.51
CA PRO A 170 18.02 -13.11 -2.52
C PRO A 170 18.52 -14.36 -1.78
N ARG A 171 19.72 -14.28 -1.20
CA ARG A 171 20.23 -15.35 -0.35
C ARG A 171 19.39 -15.56 0.90
N PHE A 172 18.88 -14.45 1.46
CA PHE A 172 18.15 -14.46 2.71
C PHE A 172 17.25 -13.23 2.82
N VAL A 173 16.04 -13.40 3.32
CA VAL A 173 15.11 -12.32 3.67
C VAL A 173 14.74 -12.40 5.14
N MET A 174 15.15 -11.40 5.92
CA MET A 174 14.75 -11.24 7.32
C MET A 174 13.69 -10.15 7.44
N THR A 175 12.63 -10.41 8.18
CA THR A 175 11.61 -9.39 8.49
C THR A 175 11.58 -9.15 10.00
N THR A 176 11.64 -7.87 10.41
CA THR A 176 11.58 -7.51 11.84
C THR A 176 10.29 -6.79 12.19
N GLY A 177 9.88 -6.92 13.45
CA GLY A 177 8.70 -6.24 14.00
C GLY A 177 8.76 -6.17 15.52
N LEU A 178 7.86 -5.42 16.12
CA LEU A 178 7.75 -5.31 17.57
C LEU A 178 7.21 -6.61 18.19
N LYS A 179 7.41 -6.82 19.48
CA LYS A 179 6.83 -7.94 20.24
C LYS A 179 5.30 -7.96 20.21
N THR A 180 4.69 -6.82 19.86
CA THR A 180 3.24 -6.70 19.62
C THR A 180 2.81 -7.12 18.22
N ASP A 181 3.74 -7.32 17.27
CA ASP A 181 3.45 -7.66 15.88
C ASP A 181 3.47 -9.18 15.59
N VAL A 182 3.15 -10.03 16.58
CA VAL A 182 3.25 -11.50 16.47
C VAL A 182 2.51 -12.04 15.25
N ILE A 183 1.23 -11.67 15.07
CA ILE A 183 0.42 -12.14 13.92
C ILE A 183 1.01 -11.70 12.58
N ARG A 184 1.63 -10.52 12.54
CA ARG A 184 2.27 -9.96 11.33
C ARG A 184 3.60 -10.64 11.03
N LEU A 185 4.39 -10.96 12.06
CA LEU A 185 5.64 -11.72 11.90
C LEU A 185 5.38 -13.17 11.47
N ASP A 186 4.32 -13.80 12.00
CA ASP A 186 3.90 -15.12 11.53
C ASP A 186 3.42 -15.07 10.08
N MET A 187 2.71 -14.02 9.69
CA MET A 187 2.36 -13.79 8.29
C MET A 187 3.62 -13.59 7.41
N ALA A 188 4.62 -12.84 7.86
CA ALA A 188 5.87 -12.65 7.12
C ALA A 188 6.56 -13.99 6.82
N LYS A 189 6.57 -14.95 7.75
CA LYS A 189 7.09 -16.32 7.51
C LYS A 189 6.28 -17.04 6.44
N GLN A 190 4.95 -16.98 6.51
CA GLN A 190 4.07 -17.60 5.52
C GLN A 190 4.23 -16.99 4.12
N LEU A 191 4.62 -15.70 4.05
CA LEU A 191 4.84 -14.95 2.83
C LEU A 191 6.28 -15.01 2.32
N GLY A 192 7.15 -15.82 2.95
CA GLY A 192 8.46 -16.18 2.42
C GLY A 192 9.65 -15.54 3.14
N ALA A 193 9.48 -14.89 4.29
CA ALA A 193 10.63 -14.51 5.12
C ALA A 193 11.37 -15.77 5.61
N ASP A 194 12.69 -15.81 5.43
CA ASP A 194 13.53 -16.91 5.92
C ASP A 194 13.69 -16.86 7.44
N LEU A 195 13.61 -15.64 8.02
CA LEU A 195 13.63 -15.41 9.46
C LEU A 195 12.75 -14.21 9.81
N THR A 196 12.04 -14.31 10.93
CA THR A 196 11.43 -13.16 11.59
C THR A 196 12.10 -12.91 12.93
N TRP A 197 12.23 -11.63 13.33
CA TRP A 197 12.93 -11.26 14.55
C TRP A 197 12.24 -10.09 15.24
N PHE A 198 12.29 -10.03 16.56
CA PHE A 198 11.76 -8.88 17.30
C PHE A 198 12.74 -7.71 17.26
N SER A 199 12.23 -6.53 16.99
CA SER A 199 13.03 -5.30 16.95
C SER A 199 13.65 -4.92 18.30
N GLU A 200 13.06 -5.40 19.40
CA GLU A 200 13.55 -5.21 20.76
C GLU A 200 14.67 -6.20 21.15
N ASP A 201 14.90 -7.25 20.36
CA ASP A 201 15.86 -8.32 20.66
C ASP A 201 17.14 -8.16 19.83
N ASP A 202 17.64 -6.93 19.71
CA ASP A 202 18.88 -6.54 19.00
C ASP A 202 19.02 -7.14 17.58
N PRO A 203 18.20 -6.71 16.62
CA PRO A 203 18.27 -7.22 15.25
C PRO A 203 19.59 -6.86 14.55
N VAL A 204 20.29 -5.80 14.98
CA VAL A 204 21.61 -5.44 14.44
C VAL A 204 22.61 -6.54 14.75
N LYS A 205 22.70 -6.96 16.01
CA LYS A 205 23.55 -8.09 16.42
C LYS A 205 23.19 -9.35 15.66
N LYS A 206 21.90 -9.64 15.50
CA LYS A 206 21.41 -10.82 14.77
C LYS A 206 21.84 -10.81 13.30
N VAL A 207 21.75 -9.69 12.61
CA VAL A 207 22.22 -9.54 11.22
C VAL A 207 23.74 -9.75 11.15
N MET A 208 24.52 -9.18 12.08
CA MET A 208 25.97 -9.37 12.12
C MET A 208 26.35 -10.84 12.35
N GLU A 209 25.66 -11.54 13.23
CA GLU A 209 25.84 -12.99 13.42
C GLU A 209 25.60 -13.80 12.14
N LEU A 210 24.49 -13.53 11.45
CA LEU A 210 24.10 -14.24 10.22
C LEU A 210 24.94 -13.90 8.99
N THR A 211 25.73 -12.84 9.06
CA THR A 211 26.56 -12.34 7.97
C THR A 211 28.05 -12.36 8.28
N ASP A 212 28.49 -13.05 9.34
CA ASP A 212 29.89 -13.12 9.80
C ASP A 212 30.50 -11.71 10.00
N GLY A 213 29.74 -10.80 10.57
CA GLY A 213 30.12 -9.41 10.84
C GLY A 213 30.07 -8.48 9.62
N ARG A 214 29.66 -8.96 8.44
CA ARG A 214 29.64 -8.16 7.21
C ARG A 214 28.50 -7.14 7.18
N GLY A 215 27.33 -7.48 7.69
CA GLY A 215 26.10 -6.72 7.58
C GLY A 215 25.27 -7.06 6.33
N ALA A 216 24.06 -6.52 6.26
CA ALA A 216 23.10 -6.76 5.20
C ALA A 216 23.38 -5.93 3.93
N ASP A 217 23.06 -6.49 2.76
CA ASP A 217 23.25 -5.82 1.46
C ASP A 217 22.21 -4.73 1.23
N LEU A 218 20.96 -5.02 1.58
CA LEU A 218 19.82 -4.14 1.43
C LEU A 218 18.97 -4.17 2.69
N ILE A 219 18.64 -3.00 3.21
CA ILE A 219 17.63 -2.81 4.26
C ILE A 219 16.52 -1.95 3.71
N ILE A 220 15.26 -2.35 3.96
CA ILE A 220 14.08 -1.58 3.58
C ILE A 220 13.34 -1.23 4.87
N ASP A 221 13.29 0.06 5.20
CA ASP A 221 12.60 0.57 6.39
C ASP A 221 11.17 0.96 6.05
N ALA A 222 10.23 0.13 6.47
CA ALA A 222 8.78 0.35 6.37
C ALA A 222 8.12 0.65 7.73
N THR A 223 8.91 1.05 8.75
CA THR A 223 8.41 1.25 10.12
C THR A 223 7.79 2.61 10.35
N GLY A 224 8.32 3.67 9.71
CA GLY A 224 8.00 5.06 10.07
C GLY A 224 8.42 5.44 11.49
N GLY A 225 9.35 4.71 12.10
CA GLY A 225 9.87 4.93 13.45
C GLY A 225 11.35 5.34 13.47
N GLU A 226 11.76 6.14 14.47
CA GLU A 226 13.16 6.57 14.67
C GLU A 226 14.09 5.37 14.88
N ASP A 227 13.63 4.35 15.60
CA ASP A 227 14.40 3.12 15.84
C ASP A 227 14.63 2.34 14.54
N GLY A 228 13.68 2.33 13.60
CA GLY A 228 13.79 1.63 12.32
C GLY A 228 14.99 2.11 11.52
N ILE A 229 15.05 3.40 11.20
CA ILE A 229 16.17 3.97 10.43
C ILE A 229 17.50 3.87 11.19
N THR A 230 17.47 4.01 12.52
CA THR A 230 18.68 3.86 13.35
C THR A 230 19.24 2.43 13.29
N GLN A 231 18.37 1.42 13.35
CA GLN A 231 18.76 0.03 13.17
C GLN A 231 19.22 -0.23 11.73
N ALA A 232 18.51 0.31 10.73
CA ALA A 232 18.83 0.12 9.33
C ALA A 232 20.27 0.53 8.99
N VAL A 233 20.68 1.73 9.38
CA VAL A 233 22.06 2.21 9.08
C VAL A 233 23.14 1.42 9.82
N LYS A 234 22.82 0.86 11.01
CA LYS A 234 23.76 0.05 11.79
C LYS A 234 23.95 -1.37 11.24
N MET A 235 22.93 -1.97 10.66
CA MET A 235 22.99 -3.34 10.16
C MET A 235 23.44 -3.43 8.69
N ALA A 236 23.54 -2.28 7.99
CA ALA A 236 24.00 -2.24 6.61
C ALA A 236 25.49 -2.52 6.51
N ARG A 237 25.90 -3.35 5.53
CA ARG A 237 27.32 -3.57 5.22
C ARG A 237 27.99 -2.32 4.64
N MET A 238 29.29 -2.30 4.57
CA MET A 238 30.05 -1.31 3.78
C MET A 238 29.53 -1.25 2.34
N GLY A 239 29.20 -0.04 1.86
CA GLY A 239 28.61 0.19 0.54
C GLY A 239 27.20 -0.42 0.37
N GLY A 240 26.48 -0.69 1.48
CA GLY A 240 25.13 -1.23 1.49
C GLY A 240 24.07 -0.18 1.14
N TRP A 241 22.84 -0.67 0.95
CA TRP A 241 21.68 0.16 0.60
C TRP A 241 20.65 0.17 1.72
N VAL A 242 20.09 1.35 1.98
CA VAL A 242 18.94 1.56 2.87
C VAL A 242 17.85 2.30 2.09
N THR A 243 16.72 1.65 1.89
CA THR A 243 15.53 2.28 1.29
C THR A 243 14.54 2.60 2.39
N VAL A 244 14.15 3.86 2.48
CA VAL A 244 13.19 4.35 3.48
C VAL A 244 11.84 4.51 2.81
N VAL A 245 10.87 3.69 3.21
CA VAL A 245 9.49 3.68 2.68
C VAL A 245 8.50 4.20 3.71
N GLY A 246 8.79 3.99 5.01
CA GLY A 246 7.96 4.49 6.10
C GLY A 246 8.03 6.01 6.24
N LEU A 247 6.91 6.64 6.58
CA LEU A 247 6.83 8.07 6.87
C LEU A 247 6.77 8.31 8.37
N TRP A 248 7.58 9.21 8.89
CA TRP A 248 7.62 9.51 10.34
C TRP A 248 6.52 10.47 10.78
N GLY A 249 6.06 11.38 9.89
CA GLY A 249 5.05 12.38 10.24
C GLY A 249 5.52 13.46 11.25
N HIS A 250 6.73 13.34 11.78
CA HIS A 250 7.36 14.26 12.74
C HIS A 250 8.89 14.25 12.61
N ASN A 251 9.55 15.18 13.26
CA ASN A 251 11.01 15.24 13.28
C ASN A 251 11.58 14.08 14.11
N ILE A 252 12.58 13.40 13.57
CA ILE A 252 13.33 12.34 14.24
C ILE A 252 14.80 12.70 14.40
N LYS A 253 15.49 12.04 15.34
CA LYS A 253 16.94 12.20 15.57
C LYS A 253 17.65 10.96 15.08
N VAL A 254 18.51 11.11 14.09
CA VAL A 254 19.31 10.01 13.51
C VAL A 254 20.78 10.41 13.49
N ASN A 255 21.66 9.50 13.93
CA ASN A 255 23.10 9.69 13.73
C ASN A 255 23.44 9.27 12.28
N LEU A 256 23.80 10.25 11.48
CA LEU A 256 24.16 10.04 10.07
C LEU A 256 25.63 9.65 9.84
N ASP A 257 26.47 9.61 10.88
CA ASP A 257 27.89 9.27 10.75
C ASP A 257 28.10 7.89 10.11
N MET A 258 27.21 6.93 10.44
CA MET A 258 27.26 5.58 9.87
C MET A 258 27.06 5.58 8.35
N ILE A 259 26.30 6.53 7.81
CA ILE A 259 26.12 6.69 6.35
C ILE A 259 27.47 7.01 5.71
N SER A 260 28.23 7.92 6.29
CA SER A 260 29.56 8.29 5.82
C SER A 260 30.60 7.20 6.07
N TYR A 261 30.69 6.68 7.30
CA TYR A 261 31.69 5.66 7.65
C TYR A 261 31.54 4.36 6.86
N HIS A 262 30.30 3.95 6.58
CA HIS A 262 30.02 2.74 5.80
C HIS A 262 29.79 3.01 4.32
N SER A 263 29.89 4.27 3.84
CA SER A 263 29.62 4.63 2.44
C SER A 263 28.25 4.13 1.97
N LEU A 264 27.21 4.30 2.81
CA LEU A 264 25.87 3.80 2.52
C LEU A 264 25.18 4.64 1.46
N THR A 265 24.34 4.00 0.65
CA THR A 265 23.33 4.69 -0.14
C THR A 265 22.01 4.65 0.63
N VAL A 266 21.53 5.81 1.06
CA VAL A 266 20.21 5.95 1.68
C VAL A 266 19.28 6.64 0.69
N ARG A 267 18.15 6.02 0.37
CA ARG A 267 17.20 6.54 -0.62
C ARG A 267 15.77 6.46 -0.11
N GLY A 268 14.99 7.53 -0.34
CA GLY A 268 13.55 7.53 -0.08
C GLY A 268 12.80 6.68 -1.10
N GLY A 269 11.82 5.92 -0.63
CA GLY A 269 10.80 5.25 -1.40
C GLY A 269 9.47 5.98 -1.21
N TRP A 270 8.78 6.33 -2.29
CA TRP A 270 7.49 7.00 -2.23
C TRP A 270 6.71 6.79 -3.52
N GLY A 271 5.63 6.04 -3.42
CA GLY A 271 4.68 5.87 -4.52
C GLY A 271 5.27 5.11 -5.72
N TRP A 272 4.95 5.54 -6.90
CA TRP A 272 5.27 4.89 -8.18
C TRP A 272 6.06 5.81 -9.11
N ALA A 273 6.33 5.35 -10.33
CA ALA A 273 7.09 6.13 -11.31
C ALA A 273 6.44 7.50 -11.58
N GLY A 274 7.27 8.53 -11.68
CA GLY A 274 6.83 9.90 -11.97
C GLY A 274 6.34 10.70 -10.77
N MET A 275 6.21 10.12 -9.58
CA MET A 275 5.78 10.85 -8.38
C MET A 275 6.74 11.98 -7.98
N GLU A 276 7.98 11.94 -8.40
CA GLU A 276 8.97 13.00 -8.24
C GLU A 276 8.79 14.17 -9.21
N SER A 277 7.87 14.07 -10.18
CA SER A 277 7.58 15.15 -11.13
C SER A 277 6.61 16.18 -10.55
N ASP A 278 6.88 17.46 -10.77
CA ASP A 278 5.94 18.55 -10.46
C ASP A 278 4.73 18.57 -11.42
N SER A 279 4.85 17.92 -12.59
CA SER A 279 3.77 17.84 -13.57
C SER A 279 2.79 16.71 -13.24
N GLN A 280 1.53 17.08 -12.99
CA GLN A 280 0.42 16.13 -12.77
C GLN A 280 0.27 15.15 -13.95
N ALA A 281 0.35 15.66 -15.19
CA ALA A 281 0.23 14.85 -16.39
C ALA A 281 1.35 13.80 -16.49
N VAL A 282 2.59 14.16 -16.08
CA VAL A 282 3.72 13.21 -16.07
C VAL A 282 3.49 12.15 -14.98
N ARG A 283 3.02 12.53 -13.80
CA ARG A 283 2.69 11.57 -12.72
C ARG A 283 1.63 10.57 -13.16
N MET A 284 0.56 11.03 -13.82
CA MET A 284 -0.50 10.16 -14.31
C MET A 284 -0.01 9.21 -15.40
N ALA A 285 0.77 9.69 -16.39
CA ALA A 285 1.27 8.86 -17.48
C ALA A 285 2.25 7.77 -17.00
N ALA A 286 3.20 8.13 -16.12
CA ALA A 286 4.14 7.17 -15.55
C ALA A 286 3.45 6.24 -14.53
N GLY A 287 2.44 6.73 -13.82
CA GLY A 287 1.58 5.93 -12.94
C GLY A 287 0.92 4.80 -13.69
N PHE A 288 0.33 5.08 -14.85
CA PHE A 288 -0.34 4.07 -15.66
C PHE A 288 0.55 2.85 -15.95
N GLU A 289 1.79 3.04 -16.36
CA GLU A 289 2.74 1.95 -16.63
C GLU A 289 3.06 1.15 -15.35
N SER A 290 3.21 1.82 -14.22
CA SER A 290 3.51 1.17 -12.94
C SER A 290 2.35 0.29 -12.45
N TRP A 291 1.11 0.71 -12.67
CA TRP A 291 -0.09 -0.07 -12.33
C TRP A 291 -0.22 -1.32 -13.22
N GLU A 292 0.03 -1.18 -14.53
CA GLU A 292 0.06 -2.31 -15.46
C GLU A 292 1.17 -3.31 -15.11
N GLU A 293 2.31 -2.84 -14.61
CA GLU A 293 3.39 -3.71 -14.12
C GLU A 293 2.97 -4.48 -12.86
N ALA A 294 2.35 -3.81 -11.89
CA ALA A 294 1.83 -4.43 -10.67
C ALA A 294 0.78 -5.50 -10.99
N LEU A 295 -0.12 -5.24 -11.93
CA LEU A 295 -1.10 -6.23 -12.39
C LEU A 295 -0.44 -7.46 -13.03
N LYS A 296 0.62 -7.28 -13.80
CA LYS A 296 1.41 -8.41 -14.34
C LYS A 296 2.06 -9.22 -13.23
N ILE A 297 2.59 -8.57 -12.18
CA ILE A 297 3.18 -9.26 -11.02
C ILE A 297 2.13 -10.11 -10.31
N LEU A 298 0.94 -9.57 -10.07
CA LEU A 298 -0.18 -10.33 -9.47
C LEU A 298 -0.60 -11.49 -10.37
N ALA A 299 -0.75 -11.25 -11.66
CA ALA A 299 -1.15 -12.28 -12.64
C ALA A 299 -0.15 -13.44 -12.74
N LEU A 300 1.14 -13.23 -12.39
CA LEU A 300 2.12 -14.31 -12.29
C LEU A 300 1.79 -15.32 -11.17
N GLY A 301 0.96 -14.95 -10.17
CA GLY A 301 0.61 -15.80 -9.04
C GLY A 301 1.82 -16.18 -8.16
N LYS A 302 2.88 -15.36 -8.16
CA LYS A 302 4.10 -15.60 -7.36
C LYS A 302 4.09 -14.88 -6.02
N ILE A 303 3.18 -13.93 -5.84
CA ILE A 303 2.88 -13.27 -4.57
C ILE A 303 1.40 -13.48 -4.26
N ASP A 304 1.05 -13.50 -2.99
CA ASP A 304 -0.33 -13.67 -2.52
C ASP A 304 -0.64 -12.55 -1.51
N VAL A 305 -1.17 -11.46 -2.02
CA VAL A 305 -1.55 -10.31 -1.19
C VAL A 305 -2.84 -10.56 -0.41
N THR A 306 -3.66 -11.51 -0.85
CA THR A 306 -4.95 -11.79 -0.19
C THR A 306 -4.78 -12.45 1.18
N LYS A 307 -3.67 -13.16 1.42
CA LYS A 307 -3.31 -13.69 2.75
C LYS A 307 -3.21 -12.61 3.83
N MET A 308 -2.90 -11.39 3.43
CA MET A 308 -2.83 -10.26 4.37
C MET A 308 -4.21 -9.77 4.80
N ILE A 309 -5.29 -10.14 4.10
CA ILE A 309 -6.67 -9.75 4.44
C ILE A 309 -7.12 -10.59 5.65
N THR A 310 -7.01 -10.01 6.84
CA THR A 310 -7.37 -10.69 8.10
C THR A 310 -8.81 -10.45 8.50
N LYS A 311 -9.46 -9.43 7.92
CA LYS A 311 -10.86 -9.12 8.22
C LYS A 311 -11.58 -8.60 6.98
N LYS A 312 -12.86 -9.03 6.82
CA LYS A 312 -13.78 -8.57 5.78
C LYS A 312 -15.00 -7.97 6.46
N ILE A 313 -15.40 -6.77 6.04
CA ILE A 313 -16.45 -5.98 6.69
C ILE A 313 -17.39 -5.33 5.67
N VAL A 314 -18.57 -4.91 6.14
CA VAL A 314 -19.44 -3.97 5.45
C VAL A 314 -19.18 -2.54 5.92
N LEU A 315 -19.70 -1.54 5.19
CA LEU A 315 -19.45 -0.13 5.53
C LEU A 315 -19.81 0.24 6.98
N ASP A 316 -20.88 -0.32 7.53
CA ASP A 316 -21.35 0.00 8.89
C ASP A 316 -20.34 -0.39 9.99
N GLU A 317 -19.44 -1.31 9.70
CA GLU A 317 -18.44 -1.82 10.64
C GLU A 317 -17.12 -1.02 10.60
N TRP A 318 -17.02 0.04 9.78
CA TRP A 318 -15.79 0.78 9.53
C TRP A 318 -15.08 1.26 10.80
N HIS A 319 -15.85 1.79 11.77
CA HIS A 319 -15.26 2.40 12.97
C HIS A 319 -14.52 1.38 13.82
N GLN A 320 -15.12 0.21 14.04
CA GLN A 320 -14.44 -0.87 14.78
C GLN A 320 -13.22 -1.38 14.01
N ALA A 321 -13.29 -1.46 12.67
CA ALA A 321 -12.17 -1.86 11.86
C ALA A 321 -10.97 -0.88 11.96
N TYR A 322 -11.23 0.42 12.01
CA TYR A 322 -10.19 1.43 12.22
C TYR A 322 -9.52 1.28 13.59
N LEU A 323 -10.30 1.05 14.65
CA LEU A 323 -9.79 0.78 15.99
C LEU A 323 -8.95 -0.51 16.05
N ASP A 324 -9.39 -1.57 15.37
CA ASP A 324 -8.66 -2.85 15.34
C ASP A 324 -7.34 -2.71 14.57
N LEU A 325 -7.30 -1.92 13.49
CA LEU A 325 -6.07 -1.61 12.75
C LEU A 325 -5.09 -0.75 13.58
N GLU A 326 -5.58 0.29 14.30
CA GLU A 326 -4.76 1.06 15.24
C GLU A 326 -4.17 0.17 16.34
N ALA A 327 -4.98 -0.73 16.87
CA ALA A 327 -4.57 -1.69 17.91
C ALA A 327 -3.70 -2.85 17.38
N LYS A 328 -3.35 -2.85 16.07
CA LYS A 328 -2.58 -3.90 15.38
C LYS A 328 -3.17 -5.31 15.50
N LYS A 329 -4.47 -5.43 15.72
CA LYS A 329 -5.19 -6.70 15.76
C LYS A 329 -5.39 -7.29 14.37
N GLU A 330 -5.39 -6.43 13.35
CA GLU A 330 -5.58 -6.79 11.95
C GLU A 330 -4.35 -6.39 11.13
N ILE A 331 -4.15 -7.04 9.98
CA ILE A 331 -3.10 -6.70 9.01
C ILE A 331 -3.70 -5.82 7.93
N LYS A 332 -4.70 -6.34 7.22
CA LYS A 332 -5.44 -5.64 6.19
C LYS A 332 -6.93 -5.92 6.36
N VAL A 333 -7.74 -4.89 6.29
CA VAL A 333 -9.20 -5.00 6.32
C VAL A 333 -9.75 -4.66 4.94
N MET A 334 -10.64 -5.52 4.43
CA MET A 334 -11.33 -5.31 3.17
C MET A 334 -12.79 -4.95 3.43
N VAL A 335 -13.24 -3.82 2.88
CA VAL A 335 -14.60 -3.29 2.97
C VAL A 335 -15.38 -3.69 1.73
N TYR A 336 -16.60 -4.17 1.90
CA TYR A 336 -17.54 -4.53 0.82
C TYR A 336 -18.75 -3.59 0.85
N PRO A 337 -18.77 -2.52 0.03
CA PRO A 337 -19.85 -1.56 0.03
C PRO A 337 -21.18 -2.11 -0.51
N ASN A 338 -21.14 -3.27 -1.21
CA ASN A 338 -22.30 -3.96 -1.78
C ASN A 338 -22.44 -5.37 -1.21
N PRO A 339 -22.85 -5.53 0.06
CA PRO A 339 -22.82 -6.81 0.77
C PRO A 339 -23.68 -7.91 0.11
N ASP A 340 -24.81 -7.57 -0.52
CA ASP A 340 -25.72 -8.54 -1.13
C ASP A 340 -25.10 -9.40 -2.23
N LYS A 341 -24.00 -8.95 -2.83
CA LYS A 341 -23.23 -9.69 -3.83
C LYS A 341 -22.16 -10.61 -3.26
N TYR A 342 -21.64 -10.30 -2.07
CA TYR A 342 -20.53 -11.04 -1.46
C TYR A 342 -20.89 -11.89 -0.27
N PHE A 343 -21.97 -11.53 0.41
CA PHE A 343 -22.54 -12.28 1.52
C PHE A 343 -24.00 -12.60 1.21
N PRO A 344 -24.31 -13.46 0.20
CA PRO A 344 -25.66 -13.87 -0.07
C PRO A 344 -26.23 -14.46 1.22
N LYS A 345 -27.45 -13.99 1.60
CA LYS A 345 -28.18 -14.44 2.79
C LYS A 345 -28.55 -15.91 2.67
#